data_8d2d805c007d8fa01b72cf440ad99752
#
_entry.id   8d2d805c007d8fa01b72cf440ad99752
#
_cell.length_a   1.000
_cell.length_b   1.000
_cell.length_c   1.000
_cell.angle_alpha   90.00
_cell.angle_beta   90.00
_cell.angle_gamma   90.00
#
_symmetry.space_group_name_H-M   'P 1'
#
loop_
_entity.id
_entity.type
_entity.pdbx_description
1 polymer ?
#
loop_
_entity_poly.entity_id
_entity_poly.type
_entity_poly.pdbx_seq_one_letter_code
_entity_poly.pdbx_strand_id
1 'polypeptide(L)'
;MLGSLKSRLTNLEGQSTWIAAGVGGFVLFLLGAVLLGIHWSQPPEQRGVDDILAKTGPVDSGATIGNPTVSTLIFITQTLLEKPGGYLSNDVTPPGLWLDNMPNWEFGALVQARDLARALRKDLSRSQSQSTEDADLVVAEPALNYDSSKWFPSAESSYYKASNSLNSYQIRLAMPEEGAQLYARADNLRNYLADVETRLGSLSQRLSASVGQARFNTDLAGDPAATQSTIGVSERVIKTPWFEIDDVFYEARGSAWALLHILRAIERDFGSVLENKNARVSLKQVIRELEATQQTVWSPMILNGSGFGVFANHSLVMASYIARAHAAISDLRALLAQG
;
A
#
# COMPACT_ATOMS: atom_id res chain seq x y z
N MET A 1 8.09 -0.72 -72.69
CA MET A 1 8.82 0.00 -71.62
C MET A 1 7.93 0.86 -70.74
N LEU A 2 6.93 1.56 -71.23
CA LEU A 2 5.96 2.38 -70.48
C LEU A 2 5.04 1.59 -69.52
N GLY A 3 4.67 0.32 -69.87
CA GLY A 3 3.80 -0.52 -69.05
C GLY A 3 4.47 -1.01 -67.74
N SER A 4 5.79 -1.25 -67.76
CA SER A 4 6.54 -1.71 -66.55
C SER A 4 6.79 -0.58 -65.55
N LEU A 5 6.88 0.65 -66.03
CA LEU A 5 6.99 1.84 -65.16
C LEU A 5 5.67 2.14 -64.43
N LYS A 6 4.56 1.99 -65.11
CA LYS A 6 3.23 2.22 -64.53
C LYS A 6 2.88 1.19 -63.45
N SER A 7 3.24 -0.10 -63.64
CA SER A 7 3.04 -1.14 -62.63
C SER A 7 3.97 -0.99 -61.44
N ARG A 8 5.20 -0.45 -61.61
CA ARG A 8 6.10 -0.13 -60.47
C ARG A 8 5.60 1.07 -59.66
N LEU A 9 5.06 2.10 -60.32
CA LEU A 9 4.49 3.27 -59.66
C LEU A 9 3.23 2.92 -58.87
N THR A 10 2.30 2.11 -59.39
CA THR A 10 1.13 1.64 -58.65
C THR A 10 1.47 0.72 -57.51
N ASN A 11 2.51 -0.09 -57.60
CA ASN A 11 3.02 -0.89 -56.47
C ASN A 11 3.67 -0.03 -55.38
N LEU A 12 4.36 1.05 -55.74
CA LEU A 12 4.97 1.99 -54.77
C LEU A 12 3.86 2.81 -54.06
N GLU A 13 2.84 3.25 -54.76
CA GLU A 13 1.66 3.92 -54.17
C GLU A 13 0.87 2.98 -53.24
N GLY A 14 0.70 1.70 -53.62
CA GLY A 14 0.07 0.69 -52.77
C GLY A 14 0.90 0.40 -51.49
N GLN A 15 2.24 0.29 -51.62
CA GLN A 15 3.12 0.09 -50.46
C GLN A 15 3.11 1.30 -49.53
N SER A 16 3.11 2.53 -50.06
CA SER A 16 3.05 3.74 -49.21
C SER A 16 1.76 3.89 -48.44
N THR A 17 0.61 3.48 -49.00
CA THR A 17 -0.67 3.49 -48.32
C THR A 17 -0.75 2.45 -47.20
N TRP A 18 -0.24 1.25 -47.39
CA TRP A 18 -0.16 0.24 -46.34
C TRP A 18 0.78 0.63 -45.21
N ILE A 19 1.92 1.24 -45.50
CA ILE A 19 2.84 1.78 -44.49
C ILE A 19 2.16 2.91 -43.73
N ALA A 20 1.49 3.84 -44.39
CA ALA A 20 0.77 4.94 -43.76
C ALA A 20 -0.38 4.41 -42.84
N ALA A 21 -1.13 3.40 -43.30
CA ALA A 21 -2.15 2.76 -42.49
C ALA A 21 -1.57 2.03 -41.28
N GLY A 22 -0.45 1.34 -41.44
CA GLY A 22 0.27 0.68 -40.33
C GLY A 22 0.79 1.67 -39.28
N VAL A 23 1.42 2.77 -39.73
CA VAL A 23 1.88 3.85 -38.85
C VAL A 23 0.70 4.52 -38.16
N GLY A 24 -0.38 4.82 -38.86
CA GLY A 24 -1.59 5.39 -38.28
C GLY A 24 -2.22 4.47 -37.22
N GLY A 25 -2.32 3.17 -37.50
CA GLY A 25 -2.80 2.17 -36.54
C GLY A 25 -1.92 2.08 -35.29
N PHE A 26 -0.58 2.11 -35.47
CA PHE A 26 0.37 2.10 -34.36
C PHE A 26 0.28 3.36 -33.50
N VAL A 27 0.15 4.54 -34.10
CA VAL A 27 -0.07 5.80 -33.38
C VAL A 27 -1.35 5.79 -32.58
N LEU A 28 -2.46 5.29 -33.17
CA LEU A 28 -3.73 5.14 -32.45
C LEU A 28 -3.64 4.16 -31.30
N PHE A 29 -2.91 3.05 -31.46
CA PHE A 29 -2.63 2.11 -30.38
C PHE A 29 -1.86 2.77 -29.24
N LEU A 30 -0.78 3.52 -29.55
CA LEU A 30 0.01 4.24 -28.54
C LEU A 30 -0.85 5.28 -27.80
N LEU A 31 -1.65 6.06 -28.50
CA LEU A 31 -2.57 7.03 -27.90
C LEU A 31 -3.58 6.33 -26.97
N GLY A 32 -4.17 5.23 -27.42
CA GLY A 32 -5.08 4.42 -26.60
C GLY A 32 -4.39 3.87 -25.34
N ALA A 33 -3.17 3.36 -25.47
CA ALA A 33 -2.38 2.85 -24.35
C ALA A 33 -2.04 3.96 -23.35
N VAL A 34 -1.68 5.16 -23.81
CA VAL A 34 -1.41 6.32 -22.94
C VAL A 34 -2.68 6.74 -22.20
N LEU A 35 -3.83 6.84 -22.87
CA LEU A 35 -5.09 7.21 -22.23
C LEU A 35 -5.53 6.17 -21.18
N LEU A 36 -5.39 4.88 -21.48
CA LEU A 36 -5.63 3.80 -20.52
C LEU A 36 -4.64 3.88 -19.35
N GLY A 37 -3.37 4.13 -19.61
CA GLY A 37 -2.36 4.30 -18.57
C GLY A 37 -2.68 5.44 -17.60
N ILE A 38 -3.12 6.60 -18.12
CA ILE A 38 -3.58 7.72 -17.30
C ILE A 38 -4.79 7.31 -16.42
N HIS A 39 -5.75 6.58 -17.00
CA HIS A 39 -6.91 6.11 -16.25
C HIS A 39 -6.52 5.09 -15.16
N TRP A 40 -5.61 4.18 -15.45
CA TRP A 40 -5.15 3.16 -14.50
C TRP A 40 -4.21 3.72 -13.40
N SER A 41 -3.60 4.87 -13.65
CA SER A 41 -2.71 5.55 -12.70
C SER A 41 -3.45 6.33 -11.61
N GLN A 42 -4.77 6.34 -11.60
CA GLN A 42 -5.55 7.08 -10.60
C GLN A 42 -5.66 6.27 -9.30
N PRO A 43 -5.16 6.79 -8.16
CA PRO A 43 -5.31 6.12 -6.88
C PRO A 43 -6.78 5.96 -6.51
N PRO A 44 -7.19 4.83 -5.92
CA PRO A 44 -8.55 4.62 -5.44
C PRO A 44 -9.00 5.66 -4.41
N GLU A 45 -10.27 6.02 -4.44
CA GLU A 45 -10.86 6.96 -3.49
C GLU A 45 -10.89 6.41 -2.07
N GLN A 46 -10.90 7.31 -1.09
CA GLN A 46 -11.13 6.95 0.30
C GLN A 46 -12.62 6.64 0.51
N ARG A 47 -12.90 5.61 1.32
CA ARG A 47 -14.26 5.24 1.72
C ARG A 47 -14.44 5.30 3.23
N GLY A 48 -15.66 5.58 3.66
CA GLY A 48 -16.08 5.46 5.05
C GLY A 48 -16.21 3.99 5.48
N VAL A 49 -16.13 3.74 6.79
CA VAL A 49 -16.29 2.37 7.33
C VAL A 49 -17.70 1.85 7.02
N ASP A 50 -18.72 2.69 7.07
CA ASP A 50 -20.09 2.28 6.79
C ASP A 50 -20.30 1.90 5.31
N ASP A 51 -19.65 2.62 4.38
CA ASP A 51 -19.67 2.27 2.95
C ASP A 51 -18.96 0.94 2.68
N ILE A 52 -17.86 0.67 3.40
CA ILE A 52 -17.11 -0.59 3.31
C ILE A 52 -17.99 -1.72 3.83
N LEU A 53 -18.60 -1.56 5.01
CA LEU A 53 -19.49 -2.56 5.60
C LEU A 53 -20.70 -2.86 4.72
N ALA A 54 -21.29 -1.84 4.09
CA ALA A 54 -22.40 -2.03 3.17
C ALA A 54 -22.01 -2.85 1.92
N LYS A 55 -20.73 -2.75 1.49
CA LYS A 55 -20.24 -3.47 0.31
C LYS A 55 -19.76 -4.89 0.62
N THR A 56 -19.07 -5.09 1.75
CA THR A 56 -18.34 -6.32 2.07
C THR A 56 -18.87 -7.05 3.30
N GLY A 57 -19.68 -6.39 4.14
CA GLY A 57 -20.20 -6.99 5.37
C GLY A 57 -21.39 -7.93 5.13
N PRO A 58 -21.54 -8.98 5.96
CA PRO A 58 -22.78 -9.75 6.00
C PRO A 58 -23.95 -8.85 6.43
N VAL A 59 -25.14 -9.11 5.89
CA VAL A 59 -26.37 -8.41 6.28
C VAL A 59 -26.59 -8.61 7.79
N ASP A 60 -26.83 -7.52 8.55
CA ASP A 60 -27.07 -7.49 10.00
C ASP A 60 -25.86 -7.66 10.94
N SER A 61 -24.62 -7.69 10.47
CA SER A 61 -23.42 -7.89 11.31
C SER A 61 -22.74 -6.61 11.82
N GLY A 62 -23.35 -5.45 11.65
CA GLY A 62 -22.73 -4.15 11.98
C GLY A 62 -22.34 -3.93 13.45
N ALA A 63 -22.84 -4.75 14.38
CA ALA A 63 -22.53 -4.69 15.81
C ALA A 63 -21.47 -5.71 16.26
N THR A 64 -21.05 -6.63 15.39
CA THR A 64 -20.08 -7.67 15.74
C THR A 64 -18.67 -7.10 15.76
N ILE A 65 -17.99 -7.22 16.91
CA ILE A 65 -16.58 -6.80 17.07
C ILE A 65 -15.71 -7.58 16.09
N GLY A 66 -14.86 -6.87 15.35
CA GLY A 66 -13.98 -7.42 14.34
C GLY A 66 -14.54 -7.36 12.92
N ASN A 67 -15.86 -7.25 12.75
CA ASN A 67 -16.44 -7.13 11.42
C ASN A 67 -15.93 -5.89 10.65
N PRO A 68 -15.89 -4.67 11.23
CA PRO A 68 -15.26 -3.52 10.60
C PRO A 68 -13.82 -3.76 10.13
N THR A 69 -12.98 -4.35 10.99
CA THR A 69 -11.56 -4.60 10.68
C THR A 69 -11.41 -5.64 9.55
N VAL A 70 -12.14 -6.75 9.61
CA VAL A 70 -12.08 -7.81 8.58
C VAL A 70 -12.67 -7.32 7.27
N SER A 71 -13.82 -6.64 7.29
CA SER A 71 -14.42 -6.00 6.10
C SER A 71 -13.44 -5.05 5.41
N THR A 72 -12.68 -4.29 6.20
CA THR A 72 -11.70 -3.36 5.66
C THR A 72 -10.53 -4.09 5.01
N LEU A 73 -10.04 -5.20 5.58
CA LEU A 73 -8.99 -6.00 4.96
C LEU A 73 -9.48 -6.63 3.65
N ILE A 74 -10.72 -7.13 3.61
CA ILE A 74 -11.35 -7.63 2.38
C ILE A 74 -11.45 -6.51 1.35
N PHE A 75 -11.93 -5.33 1.75
CA PHE A 75 -12.05 -4.16 0.87
C PHE A 75 -10.70 -3.73 0.27
N ILE A 76 -9.63 -3.67 1.08
CA ILE A 76 -8.28 -3.34 0.59
C ILE A 76 -7.83 -4.40 -0.43
N THR A 77 -7.98 -5.69 -0.11
CA THR A 77 -7.58 -6.79 -0.99
C THR A 77 -8.35 -6.76 -2.32
N GLN A 78 -9.67 -6.56 -2.26
CA GLN A 78 -10.50 -6.43 -3.47
C GLN A 78 -10.15 -5.17 -4.27
N THR A 79 -9.85 -4.05 -3.61
CA THR A 79 -9.42 -2.83 -4.29
C THR A 79 -8.14 -3.04 -5.09
N LEU A 80 -7.17 -3.78 -4.54
CA LEU A 80 -5.95 -4.14 -5.28
C LEU A 80 -6.26 -4.94 -6.55
N LEU A 81 -7.26 -5.83 -6.50
CA LEU A 81 -7.61 -6.74 -7.60
C LEU A 81 -8.57 -6.13 -8.62
N GLU A 82 -9.47 -5.23 -8.18
CA GLU A 82 -10.63 -4.80 -8.97
C GLU A 82 -10.59 -3.31 -9.37
N LYS A 83 -9.58 -2.54 -8.95
CA LYS A 83 -9.42 -1.16 -9.40
C LYS A 83 -9.21 -1.09 -10.92
N PRO A 84 -9.34 0.09 -11.56
CA PRO A 84 -9.06 0.24 -12.99
C PRO A 84 -7.69 -0.33 -13.35
N GLY A 85 -7.66 -1.22 -14.34
CA GLY A 85 -6.47 -1.97 -14.74
C GLY A 85 -6.24 -3.29 -13.98
N GLY A 86 -6.97 -3.57 -12.90
CA GLY A 86 -6.72 -4.74 -12.07
C GLY A 86 -5.45 -4.60 -11.23
N TYR A 87 -4.79 -5.70 -10.91
CA TYR A 87 -3.49 -5.71 -10.23
C TYR A 87 -2.37 -5.51 -11.26
N LEU A 88 -1.56 -4.46 -11.11
CA LEU A 88 -0.60 -4.01 -12.12
C LEU A 88 0.85 -4.39 -11.84
N SER A 89 1.18 -4.74 -10.58
CA SER A 89 2.57 -4.98 -10.17
C SER A 89 3.23 -6.18 -10.87
N ASN A 90 2.44 -7.07 -11.49
CA ASN A 90 2.94 -8.23 -12.24
C ASN A 90 2.58 -8.20 -13.73
N ASP A 91 2.09 -7.05 -14.25
CA ASP A 91 1.76 -6.90 -15.65
C ASP A 91 2.99 -6.97 -16.56
N VAL A 92 2.87 -7.75 -17.63
CA VAL A 92 3.92 -7.95 -18.64
C VAL A 92 3.60 -7.31 -20.00
N THR A 93 2.44 -6.65 -20.11
CA THR A 93 1.96 -6.02 -21.35
C THR A 93 1.63 -4.54 -21.17
N PRO A 94 1.82 -3.70 -22.22
CA PRO A 94 1.35 -2.32 -22.20
C PRO A 94 -0.19 -2.22 -22.07
N PRO A 95 -0.72 -1.18 -21.35
CA PRO A 95 0.03 -0.12 -20.70
C PRO A 95 0.59 -0.47 -19.32
N GLY A 96 0.14 -1.56 -18.66
CA GLY A 96 0.53 -1.91 -17.30
C GLY A 96 2.05 -1.96 -17.10
N LEU A 97 2.78 -2.60 -18.01
CA LEU A 97 4.25 -2.66 -18.00
C LEU A 97 4.96 -1.29 -17.96
N TRP A 98 4.31 -0.23 -18.43
CA TRP A 98 4.87 1.12 -18.46
C TRP A 98 4.53 1.96 -17.24
N LEU A 99 3.69 1.43 -16.35
CA LEU A 99 3.27 2.10 -15.12
C LEU A 99 4.16 1.64 -13.97
N ASP A 100 4.81 2.58 -13.31
CA ASP A 100 5.64 2.36 -12.11
C ASP A 100 4.97 2.89 -10.83
N ASN A 101 4.34 4.04 -10.88
CA ASN A 101 3.70 4.68 -9.74
C ASN A 101 2.59 3.83 -9.09
N MET A 102 1.71 3.23 -9.91
CA MET A 102 0.60 2.42 -9.40
C MET A 102 1.06 1.08 -8.82
N PRO A 103 1.98 0.33 -9.41
CA PRO A 103 2.60 -0.83 -8.78
C PRO A 103 3.23 -0.54 -7.42
N ASN A 104 3.90 0.60 -7.25
CA ASN A 104 4.45 1.01 -5.96
C ASN A 104 3.35 1.37 -4.94
N TRP A 105 2.27 2.02 -5.39
CA TRP A 105 1.09 2.26 -4.56
C TRP A 105 0.44 0.94 -4.11
N GLU A 106 0.28 -0.03 -5.01
CA GLU A 106 -0.22 -1.37 -4.70
C GLU A 106 0.65 -2.07 -3.66
N PHE A 107 1.97 -2.01 -3.83
CA PHE A 107 2.92 -2.60 -2.89
C PHE A 107 2.77 -1.98 -1.49
N GLY A 108 2.66 -0.65 -1.39
CA GLY A 108 2.44 0.03 -0.13
C GLY A 108 1.15 -0.41 0.57
N ALA A 109 0.03 -0.50 -0.17
CA ALA A 109 -1.25 -0.95 0.36
C ALA A 109 -1.21 -2.45 0.76
N LEU A 110 -0.57 -3.28 -0.05
CA LEU A 110 -0.40 -4.71 0.19
C LEU A 110 0.41 -4.99 1.47
N VAL A 111 1.47 -4.22 1.73
CA VAL A 111 2.27 -4.36 2.97
C VAL A 111 1.39 -4.16 4.20
N GLN A 112 0.51 -3.15 4.21
CA GLN A 112 -0.42 -2.92 5.33
C GLN A 112 -1.46 -4.05 5.46
N ALA A 113 -1.97 -4.56 4.34
CA ALA A 113 -2.88 -5.71 4.33
C ALA A 113 -2.21 -6.98 4.91
N ARG A 114 -0.95 -7.24 4.56
CA ARG A 114 -0.13 -8.35 5.09
C ARG A 114 0.09 -8.24 6.59
N ASP A 115 0.45 -7.04 7.06
CA ASP A 115 0.69 -6.79 8.49
C ASP A 115 -0.60 -6.97 9.31
N LEU A 116 -1.75 -6.48 8.81
CA LEU A 116 -3.04 -6.70 9.45
C LEU A 116 -3.47 -8.17 9.43
N ALA A 117 -3.30 -8.88 8.30
CA ALA A 117 -3.63 -10.31 8.21
C ALA A 117 -2.80 -11.14 9.20
N ARG A 118 -1.51 -10.81 9.36
CA ARG A 118 -0.63 -11.42 10.36
C ARG A 118 -1.11 -11.14 11.78
N ALA A 119 -1.48 -9.89 12.08
CA ALA A 119 -2.01 -9.51 13.40
C ALA A 119 -3.35 -10.22 13.69
N LEU A 120 -4.25 -10.30 12.69
CA LEU A 120 -5.50 -11.06 12.82
C LEU A 120 -5.22 -12.51 13.18
N ARG A 121 -4.34 -13.20 12.44
CA ARG A 121 -4.02 -14.62 12.67
C ARG A 121 -3.35 -14.85 14.03
N LYS A 122 -2.37 -14.02 14.41
CA LYS A 122 -1.48 -14.31 15.55
C LYS A 122 -1.99 -13.76 16.88
N ASP A 123 -2.64 -12.60 16.85
CA ASP A 123 -2.98 -11.84 18.06
C ASP A 123 -4.48 -11.60 18.21
N LEU A 124 -5.12 -11.02 17.19
CA LEU A 124 -6.48 -10.49 17.30
C LEU A 124 -7.58 -11.58 17.34
N SER A 125 -7.37 -12.72 16.69
CA SER A 125 -8.33 -13.85 16.70
C SER A 125 -8.13 -14.83 17.85
N ARG A 126 -7.13 -14.62 18.70
CA ARG A 126 -6.75 -15.58 19.75
C ARG A 126 -7.01 -15.03 21.13
N SER A 127 -7.66 -15.84 21.97
CA SER A 127 -7.89 -15.48 23.39
C SER A 127 -6.59 -15.46 24.20
N GLN A 128 -5.67 -16.36 23.85
CA GLN A 128 -4.34 -16.51 24.45
C GLN A 128 -3.32 -16.90 23.36
N SER A 129 -2.04 -16.58 23.59
CA SER A 129 -0.95 -16.90 22.64
C SER A 129 -0.81 -18.39 22.31
N GLN A 130 -1.28 -19.27 23.17
CA GLN A 130 -1.25 -20.72 22.97
C GLN A 130 -2.57 -21.30 22.39
N SER A 131 -3.58 -20.46 22.11
CA SER A 131 -4.83 -20.92 21.48
C SER A 131 -4.55 -21.38 20.05
N THR A 132 -5.40 -22.26 19.53
CA THR A 132 -5.36 -22.70 18.12
C THR A 132 -5.61 -21.48 17.21
N GLU A 133 -4.84 -21.39 16.14
CA GLU A 133 -5.04 -20.37 15.09
C GLU A 133 -6.31 -20.69 14.30
N ASP A 134 -7.00 -19.65 13.83
CA ASP A 134 -8.20 -19.82 13.01
C ASP A 134 -7.84 -20.38 11.63
N ALA A 135 -8.59 -21.40 11.18
CA ALA A 135 -8.30 -22.14 9.95
C ALA A 135 -8.32 -21.26 8.69
N ASP A 136 -9.24 -20.30 8.60
CA ASP A 136 -9.32 -19.41 7.44
C ASP A 136 -8.18 -18.39 7.45
N LEU A 137 -7.79 -17.89 8.62
CA LEU A 137 -6.68 -16.93 8.75
C LEU A 137 -5.32 -17.60 8.47
N VAL A 138 -5.17 -18.89 8.80
CA VAL A 138 -3.99 -19.70 8.42
C VAL A 138 -3.83 -19.80 6.91
N VAL A 139 -4.91 -19.73 6.15
CA VAL A 139 -4.90 -19.71 4.68
C VAL A 139 -4.73 -18.30 4.14
N ALA A 140 -5.42 -17.33 4.71
CA ALA A 140 -5.46 -15.95 4.21
C ALA A 140 -4.11 -15.23 4.31
N GLU A 141 -3.42 -15.33 5.46
CA GLU A 141 -2.16 -14.60 5.69
C GLU A 141 -1.04 -15.06 4.74
N PRO A 142 -0.71 -16.35 4.56
CA PRO A 142 0.30 -16.77 3.60
C PRO A 142 -0.10 -16.46 2.14
N ALA A 143 -1.40 -16.48 1.82
CA ALA A 143 -1.87 -16.12 0.48
C ALA A 143 -1.64 -14.64 0.15
N LEU A 144 -1.80 -13.71 1.12
CA LEU A 144 -1.43 -12.29 0.96
C LEU A 144 0.10 -12.10 0.90
N ASN A 145 0.88 -12.96 1.56
CA ASN A 145 2.35 -12.91 1.54
C ASN A 145 2.96 -13.53 0.26
N TYR A 146 2.13 -13.98 -0.69
CA TYR A 146 2.62 -14.46 -1.97
C TYR A 146 3.40 -13.35 -2.71
N ASP A 147 4.39 -13.75 -3.53
CA ASP A 147 5.24 -12.83 -4.29
C ASP A 147 4.40 -11.93 -5.21
N SER A 148 4.44 -10.63 -4.95
CA SER A 148 3.64 -9.62 -5.61
C SER A 148 3.99 -9.40 -7.09
N SER A 149 5.21 -9.75 -7.48
CA SER A 149 5.70 -9.61 -8.87
C SER A 149 5.45 -10.87 -9.72
N LYS A 150 4.88 -11.92 -9.12
CA LYS A 150 4.75 -13.22 -9.79
C LYS A 150 3.64 -13.19 -10.83
N TRP A 151 4.02 -13.43 -12.10
CA TRP A 151 3.11 -13.54 -13.21
C TRP A 151 2.49 -14.95 -13.35
N PHE A 152 3.27 -16.00 -13.08
CA PHE A 152 2.78 -17.39 -13.14
C PHE A 152 3.40 -18.29 -12.06
N PRO A 153 2.58 -18.99 -11.21
CA PRO A 153 1.14 -18.72 -10.97
C PRO A 153 0.90 -17.29 -10.56
N SER A 154 -0.22 -16.67 -10.97
CA SER A 154 -0.41 -15.25 -10.79
C SER A 154 -0.63 -14.87 -9.32
N ALA A 155 -0.12 -13.70 -8.93
CA ALA A 155 -0.30 -13.15 -7.58
C ALA A 155 -1.78 -12.94 -7.25
N GLU A 156 -2.58 -12.50 -8.24
CA GLU A 156 -4.01 -12.27 -8.09
C GLU A 156 -4.76 -13.53 -7.64
N SER A 157 -4.40 -14.71 -8.18
CA SER A 157 -5.05 -15.96 -7.77
C SER A 157 -4.87 -16.23 -6.28
N SER A 158 -3.69 -15.92 -5.73
CA SER A 158 -3.41 -16.01 -4.30
C SER A 158 -4.17 -14.96 -3.49
N TYR A 159 -4.27 -13.74 -3.99
CA TYR A 159 -5.00 -12.67 -3.29
C TYR A 159 -6.52 -12.89 -3.34
N TYR A 160 -7.08 -13.44 -4.43
CA TYR A 160 -8.47 -13.91 -4.44
C TYR A 160 -8.71 -15.04 -3.42
N LYS A 161 -7.77 -15.98 -3.31
CA LYS A 161 -7.84 -17.03 -2.28
C LYS A 161 -7.83 -16.42 -0.88
N ALA A 162 -6.99 -15.42 -0.62
CA ALA A 162 -6.97 -14.71 0.66
C ALA A 162 -8.32 -14.01 0.93
N SER A 163 -8.85 -13.27 -0.04
CA SER A 163 -10.14 -12.59 0.07
C SER A 163 -11.28 -13.57 0.38
N ASN A 164 -11.32 -14.71 -0.30
CA ASN A 164 -12.32 -15.75 -0.04
C ASN A 164 -12.21 -16.34 1.37
N SER A 165 -10.99 -16.63 1.86
CA SER A 165 -10.79 -17.12 3.23
C SER A 165 -11.16 -16.08 4.27
N LEU A 166 -10.85 -14.79 4.04
CA LEU A 166 -11.27 -13.69 4.90
C LEU A 166 -12.81 -13.54 4.93
N ASN A 167 -13.49 -13.71 3.79
CA ASN A 167 -14.95 -13.74 3.74
C ASN A 167 -15.52 -14.91 4.55
N SER A 168 -14.93 -16.11 4.47
CA SER A 168 -15.35 -17.26 5.29
C SER A 168 -15.19 -16.97 6.78
N TYR A 169 -14.04 -16.40 7.17
CA TYR A 169 -13.83 -15.97 8.57
C TYR A 169 -14.85 -14.92 9.01
N GLN A 170 -15.15 -13.93 8.17
CA GLN A 170 -16.12 -12.87 8.44
C GLN A 170 -17.54 -13.42 8.66
N ILE A 171 -17.97 -14.38 7.84
CA ILE A 171 -19.29 -15.04 7.98
C ILE A 171 -19.36 -15.75 9.31
N ARG A 172 -18.36 -16.52 9.69
CA ARG A 172 -18.28 -17.23 10.98
C ARG A 172 -18.18 -16.25 12.16
N LEU A 173 -17.52 -15.12 12.00
CA LEU A 173 -17.45 -14.07 13.02
C LEU A 173 -18.83 -13.49 13.34
N ALA A 174 -19.73 -13.44 12.35
CA ALA A 174 -21.12 -13.02 12.54
C ALA A 174 -21.99 -14.10 13.19
N MET A 175 -21.50 -15.35 13.29
CA MET A 175 -22.23 -16.50 13.86
C MET A 175 -21.52 -16.98 15.15
N PRO A 176 -21.98 -16.59 16.35
CA PRO A 176 -21.29 -16.91 17.62
C PRO A 176 -21.04 -18.41 17.85
N GLU A 177 -21.88 -19.26 17.25
CA GLU A 177 -21.82 -20.72 17.38
C GLU A 177 -20.65 -21.36 16.59
N GLU A 178 -20.10 -20.66 15.60
CA GLU A 178 -19.05 -21.17 14.71
C GLU A 178 -17.61 -20.89 15.19
N GLY A 179 -17.46 -20.28 16.36
CA GLY A 179 -16.19 -20.20 17.09
C GLY A 179 -15.18 -19.18 16.56
N ALA A 180 -15.48 -18.43 15.49
CA ALA A 180 -14.63 -17.34 15.05
C ALA A 180 -14.84 -16.12 15.96
N GLN A 181 -13.76 -15.51 16.43
CA GLN A 181 -13.83 -14.36 17.34
C GLN A 181 -12.71 -13.37 17.06
N LEU A 182 -12.94 -12.09 17.40
CA LEU A 182 -11.91 -11.08 17.48
C LEU A 182 -11.86 -10.50 18.89
N TYR A 183 -10.68 -10.50 19.47
CA TYR A 183 -10.45 -10.02 20.84
C TYR A 183 -9.91 -8.60 20.82
N ALA A 184 -10.78 -7.62 21.00
CA ALA A 184 -10.42 -6.21 21.10
C ALA A 184 -9.79 -5.91 22.48
N ARG A 185 -8.48 -6.18 22.59
CA ARG A 185 -7.66 -5.99 23.80
C ARG A 185 -6.57 -4.97 23.55
N ALA A 186 -6.21 -4.21 24.60
CA ALA A 186 -5.19 -3.16 24.50
C ALA A 186 -3.80 -3.70 24.11
N ASP A 187 -3.42 -4.88 24.61
CA ASP A 187 -2.15 -5.53 24.26
C ASP A 187 -2.10 -5.94 22.80
N ASN A 188 -3.18 -6.53 22.25
CA ASN A 188 -3.29 -6.91 20.86
C ASN A 188 -3.18 -5.69 19.93
N LEU A 189 -3.90 -4.61 20.24
CA LEU A 189 -3.82 -3.37 19.49
C LEU A 189 -2.40 -2.76 19.57
N ARG A 190 -1.79 -2.74 20.75
CA ARG A 190 -0.43 -2.23 20.94
C ARG A 190 0.60 -3.01 20.12
N ASN A 191 0.47 -4.33 20.02
CA ASN A 191 1.35 -5.19 19.22
C ASN A 191 1.23 -4.86 17.73
N TYR A 192 0.00 -4.78 17.21
CA TYR A 192 -0.22 -4.37 15.81
C TYR A 192 0.36 -2.96 15.51
N LEU A 193 0.13 -2.01 16.43
CA LEU A 193 0.64 -0.65 16.26
C LEU A 193 2.19 -0.57 16.32
N ALA A 194 2.88 -1.57 16.89
CA ALA A 194 4.34 -1.66 16.82
C ALA A 194 4.85 -1.92 15.39
N ASP A 195 4.16 -2.78 14.66
CA ASP A 195 4.46 -3.01 13.24
C ASP A 195 4.19 -1.73 12.43
N VAL A 196 3.04 -1.07 12.67
CA VAL A 196 2.68 0.21 12.03
C VAL A 196 3.74 1.28 12.28
N GLU A 197 4.19 1.44 13.53
CA GLU A 197 5.24 2.39 13.92
C GLU A 197 6.52 2.14 13.13
N THR A 198 6.96 0.89 13.06
CA THR A 198 8.17 0.50 12.31
C THR A 198 8.03 0.83 10.82
N ARG A 199 6.87 0.56 10.21
CA ARG A 199 6.60 0.87 8.80
C ARG A 199 6.62 2.37 8.54
N LEU A 200 5.90 3.17 9.34
CA LEU A 200 5.86 4.63 9.18
C LEU A 200 7.23 5.26 9.39
N GLY A 201 8.01 4.79 10.36
CA GLY A 201 9.39 5.23 10.59
C GLY A 201 10.29 4.99 9.38
N SER A 202 10.24 3.79 8.79
CA SER A 202 10.97 3.44 7.58
C SER A 202 10.56 4.32 6.38
N LEU A 203 9.25 4.48 6.14
CA LEU A 203 8.74 5.30 5.04
C LEU A 203 9.15 6.77 5.19
N SER A 204 9.04 7.35 6.38
CA SER A 204 9.46 8.72 6.65
C SER A 204 10.95 8.94 6.34
N GLN A 205 11.80 7.98 6.72
CA GLN A 205 13.24 8.05 6.44
C GLN A 205 13.53 7.95 4.93
N ARG A 206 12.88 7.04 4.21
CA ARG A 206 13.08 6.85 2.77
C ARG A 206 12.59 8.07 1.98
N LEU A 207 11.44 8.64 2.32
CA LEU A 207 10.93 9.89 1.73
C LEU A 207 11.88 11.07 1.95
N SER A 208 12.43 11.18 3.16
CA SER A 208 13.39 12.24 3.49
C SER A 208 14.73 12.09 2.76
N ALA A 209 15.10 10.88 2.35
CA ALA A 209 16.28 10.63 1.55
C ALA A 209 16.21 11.22 0.12
N SER A 210 15.05 11.70 -0.32
CA SER A 210 14.87 12.36 -1.62
C SER A 210 15.78 13.58 -1.84
N VAL A 211 16.08 14.33 -0.78
CA VAL A 211 17.01 15.49 -0.82
C VAL A 211 18.44 15.13 -0.42
N GLY A 212 18.67 13.90 0.02
CA GLY A 212 19.93 13.43 0.60
C GLY A 212 20.00 13.68 2.10
N GLN A 213 20.36 12.65 2.83
CA GLN A 213 20.59 12.70 4.27
C GLN A 213 22.02 12.33 4.58
N ALA A 214 22.74 13.23 5.22
CA ALA A 214 24.01 12.88 5.84
C ALA A 214 23.73 12.06 7.12
N ARG A 215 24.28 10.88 7.21
CA ARG A 215 24.20 10.01 8.39
C ARG A 215 25.61 9.60 8.82
N PHE A 216 25.79 9.50 10.13
CA PHE A 216 27.01 8.85 10.62
C PHE A 216 27.06 7.40 10.14
N ASN A 217 28.24 7.00 9.70
CA ASN A 217 28.48 5.61 9.32
C ASN A 217 28.52 4.76 10.59
N THR A 218 27.53 3.88 10.75
CA THR A 218 27.44 2.95 11.88
C THR A 218 27.86 1.53 11.51
N ASP A 219 28.44 1.33 10.32
CA ASP A 219 28.79 -0.01 9.80
C ASP A 219 29.78 -0.75 10.75
N LEU A 220 30.59 0.00 11.51
CA LEU A 220 31.52 -0.55 12.51
C LEU A 220 30.95 -0.56 13.95
N ALA A 221 29.73 -0.05 14.14
CA ALA A 221 29.12 -0.03 15.47
C ALA A 221 28.73 -1.45 15.90
N GLY A 222 29.34 -1.96 16.95
CA GLY A 222 29.14 -3.31 17.46
C GLY A 222 29.95 -4.41 16.76
N ASP A 223 30.81 -4.07 15.80
CA ASP A 223 31.75 -5.02 15.22
C ASP A 223 32.89 -5.31 16.22
N PRO A 224 33.04 -6.55 16.74
CA PRO A 224 34.08 -6.89 17.70
C PRO A 224 35.50 -6.83 17.10
N ALA A 225 35.64 -6.81 15.77
CA ALA A 225 36.93 -6.66 15.09
C ALA A 225 37.30 -5.21 14.84
N ALA A 226 36.37 -4.25 15.01
CA ALA A 226 36.67 -2.82 14.85
C ALA A 226 37.48 -2.27 16.02
N THR A 227 38.55 -1.54 15.68
CA THR A 227 39.39 -0.85 16.65
C THR A 227 39.39 0.66 16.36
N GLN A 228 39.88 1.47 17.30
CA GLN A 228 40.00 2.93 17.12
C GLN A 228 40.86 3.33 15.91
N SER A 229 41.71 2.44 15.43
CA SER A 229 42.53 2.64 14.21
C SER A 229 41.86 2.16 12.93
N THR A 230 40.68 1.56 13.02
CA THR A 230 39.92 1.12 11.81
C THR A 230 39.44 2.36 11.10
N ILE A 231 39.96 2.60 9.86
CA ILE A 231 39.58 3.75 9.06
C ILE A 231 38.22 3.45 8.44
N GLY A 232 37.21 4.21 8.84
CA GLY A 232 35.86 4.20 8.22
C GLY A 232 35.49 5.60 7.73
N VAL A 233 34.64 5.68 6.72
CA VAL A 233 34.04 6.96 6.31
C VAL A 233 33.12 7.40 7.45
N SER A 234 33.41 8.56 8.07
CA SER A 234 32.67 9.05 9.24
C SER A 234 31.23 9.43 8.93
N GLU A 235 30.96 9.88 7.69
CA GLU A 235 29.63 10.28 7.23
C GLU A 235 29.31 9.64 5.87
N ARG A 236 28.07 9.20 5.73
CA ARG A 236 27.53 8.66 4.48
C ARG A 236 26.31 9.48 4.07
N VAL A 237 26.29 9.98 2.84
CA VAL A 237 25.11 10.62 2.27
C VAL A 237 24.26 9.54 1.61
N ILE A 238 23.05 9.33 2.14
CA ILE A 238 22.04 8.46 1.56
C ILE A 238 21.08 9.36 0.76
N LYS A 239 20.99 9.13 -0.54
CA LYS A 239 20.09 9.87 -1.42
C LYS A 239 19.36 8.91 -2.34
N THR A 240 18.05 9.05 -2.43
CA THR A 240 17.22 8.29 -3.37
C THR A 240 17.57 8.69 -4.80
N PRO A 241 17.85 7.73 -5.71
CA PRO A 241 18.01 8.02 -7.13
C PRO A 241 16.79 8.77 -7.68
N TRP A 242 17.03 9.66 -8.65
CA TRP A 242 15.98 10.55 -9.14
C TRP A 242 14.77 9.80 -9.73
N PHE A 243 15.02 8.70 -10.42
CA PHE A 243 13.98 7.84 -11.02
C PHE A 243 13.22 6.94 -10.01
N GLU A 244 13.63 6.92 -8.74
CA GLU A 244 13.01 6.12 -7.69
C GLU A 244 12.28 7.01 -6.65
N ILE A 245 12.25 8.33 -6.84
CA ILE A 245 11.65 9.27 -5.89
C ILE A 245 10.13 9.13 -5.88
N ASP A 246 9.53 9.00 -7.03
CA ASP A 246 8.10 8.77 -7.20
C ASP A 246 7.67 7.38 -6.73
N ASP A 247 8.50 6.36 -6.93
CA ASP A 247 8.28 5.01 -6.39
C ASP A 247 8.09 5.04 -4.88
N VAL A 248 9.04 5.66 -4.16
CA VAL A 248 8.95 5.80 -2.70
C VAL A 248 7.74 6.64 -2.27
N PHE A 249 7.43 7.69 -3.04
CA PHE A 249 6.27 8.54 -2.77
C PHE A 249 4.96 7.77 -2.92
N TYR A 250 4.78 7.02 -4.00
CA TYR A 250 3.55 6.26 -4.24
C TYR A 250 3.43 5.04 -3.32
N GLU A 251 4.52 4.37 -2.97
CA GLU A 251 4.52 3.33 -1.93
C GLU A 251 4.02 3.91 -0.59
N ALA A 252 4.55 5.05 -0.17
CA ALA A 252 4.09 5.72 1.06
C ALA A 252 2.62 6.13 0.97
N ARG A 253 2.16 6.60 -0.19
CA ARG A 253 0.77 6.99 -0.41
C ARG A 253 -0.17 5.79 -0.34
N GLY A 254 0.19 4.66 -0.96
CA GLY A 254 -0.58 3.41 -0.89
C GLY A 254 -0.63 2.84 0.53
N SER A 255 0.51 2.84 1.22
CA SER A 255 0.61 2.44 2.61
C SER A 255 -0.28 3.30 3.52
N ALA A 256 -0.22 4.62 3.38
CA ALA A 256 -1.05 5.55 4.15
C ALA A 256 -2.54 5.41 3.82
N TRP A 257 -2.90 5.16 2.55
CA TRP A 257 -4.28 4.90 2.14
C TRP A 257 -4.85 3.65 2.83
N ALA A 258 -4.14 2.53 2.79
CA ALA A 258 -4.61 1.30 3.43
C ALA A 258 -4.68 1.45 4.95
N LEU A 259 -3.63 2.03 5.57
CA LEU A 259 -3.57 2.23 7.01
C LEU A 259 -4.68 3.16 7.51
N LEU A 260 -5.04 4.20 6.76
CA LEU A 260 -6.15 5.10 7.06
C LEU A 260 -7.48 4.32 7.20
N HIS A 261 -7.79 3.43 6.26
CA HIS A 261 -9.00 2.60 6.31
C HIS A 261 -8.94 1.64 7.49
N ILE A 262 -7.80 1.00 7.72
CA ILE A 262 -7.60 0.07 8.85
C ILE A 262 -7.80 0.77 10.19
N LEU A 263 -7.20 1.94 10.39
CA LEU A 263 -7.30 2.66 11.67
C LEU A 263 -8.71 3.20 11.94
N ARG A 264 -9.46 3.59 10.90
CA ARG A 264 -10.88 3.94 11.02
C ARG A 264 -11.73 2.73 11.46
N ALA A 265 -11.45 1.54 10.94
CA ALA A 265 -12.12 0.31 11.35
C ALA A 265 -11.75 -0.10 12.79
N ILE A 266 -10.46 0.01 13.15
CA ILE A 266 -9.95 -0.21 14.49
C ILE A 266 -10.57 0.78 15.49
N GLU A 267 -10.76 2.05 15.14
CA GLU A 267 -11.46 3.03 16.00
C GLU A 267 -12.84 2.51 16.40
N ARG A 268 -13.54 1.81 15.48
CA ARG A 268 -14.87 1.25 15.73
C ARG A 268 -14.79 -0.02 16.57
N ASP A 269 -13.95 -0.98 16.22
CA ASP A 269 -13.85 -2.27 16.92
C ASP A 269 -13.25 -2.14 18.34
N PHE A 270 -12.30 -1.25 18.51
CA PHE A 270 -11.60 -1.02 19.78
C PHE A 270 -12.12 0.19 20.55
N GLY A 271 -13.31 0.70 20.22
CA GLY A 271 -13.87 1.93 20.79
C GLY A 271 -13.83 1.96 22.31
N SER A 272 -14.31 0.88 22.99
CA SER A 272 -14.30 0.76 24.45
C SER A 272 -12.89 0.74 25.05
N VAL A 273 -11.94 0.05 24.40
CA VAL A 273 -10.53 0.00 24.83
C VAL A 273 -9.89 1.39 24.73
N LEU A 274 -10.13 2.08 23.61
CA LEU A 274 -9.59 3.42 23.35
C LEU A 274 -10.16 4.45 24.32
N GLU A 275 -11.43 4.34 24.69
CA GLU A 275 -12.08 5.20 25.69
C GLU A 275 -11.50 4.95 27.09
N ASN A 276 -11.40 3.69 27.52
CA ASN A 276 -10.86 3.32 28.80
C ASN A 276 -9.39 3.74 29.00
N LYS A 277 -8.62 3.85 27.91
CA LYS A 277 -7.22 4.27 27.92
C LYS A 277 -7.01 5.76 27.58
N ASN A 278 -8.09 6.53 27.41
CA ASN A 278 -8.04 7.92 26.91
C ASN A 278 -7.25 8.09 25.60
N ALA A 279 -7.25 7.07 24.77
CA ALA A 279 -6.40 6.93 23.57
C ALA A 279 -7.12 7.32 22.27
N ARG A 280 -8.45 7.52 22.30
CA ARG A 280 -9.28 7.78 21.12
C ARG A 280 -8.88 9.06 20.37
N VAL A 281 -8.54 10.12 21.10
CA VAL A 281 -8.12 11.40 20.48
C VAL A 281 -6.79 11.25 19.77
N SER A 282 -5.84 10.49 20.35
CA SER A 282 -4.55 10.20 19.73
C SER A 282 -4.71 9.40 18.44
N LEU A 283 -5.60 8.38 18.42
CA LEU A 283 -5.90 7.63 17.20
C LEU A 283 -6.51 8.54 16.12
N LYS A 284 -7.45 9.42 16.48
CA LYS A 284 -8.02 10.40 15.54
C LYS A 284 -6.99 11.35 14.97
N GLN A 285 -5.98 11.73 15.75
CA GLN A 285 -4.87 12.56 15.24
C GLN A 285 -4.05 11.79 14.20
N VAL A 286 -3.73 10.51 14.44
CA VAL A 286 -3.07 9.66 13.44
C VAL A 286 -3.87 9.61 12.14
N ILE A 287 -5.18 9.33 12.23
CA ILE A 287 -6.08 9.28 11.08
C ILE A 287 -6.02 10.60 10.28
N ARG A 288 -6.04 11.74 10.97
CA ARG A 288 -5.99 13.06 10.34
C ARG A 288 -4.68 13.34 9.60
N GLU A 289 -3.54 12.92 10.17
CA GLU A 289 -2.24 13.04 9.50
C GLU A 289 -2.18 12.16 8.25
N LEU A 290 -2.75 10.96 8.31
CA LEU A 290 -2.83 10.07 7.14
C LEU A 290 -3.80 10.59 6.07
N GLU A 291 -4.93 11.20 6.45
CA GLU A 291 -5.83 11.87 5.50
C GLU A 291 -5.12 12.94 4.68
N ALA A 292 -4.25 13.72 5.33
CA ALA A 292 -3.48 14.76 4.66
C ALA A 292 -2.53 14.21 3.59
N THR A 293 -2.03 12.98 3.73
CA THR A 293 -1.19 12.31 2.73
C THR A 293 -1.95 11.99 1.43
N GLN A 294 -3.28 11.97 1.47
CA GLN A 294 -4.13 11.59 0.34
C GLN A 294 -4.60 12.78 -0.51
N GLN A 295 -4.11 13.99 -0.24
CA GLN A 295 -4.42 15.16 -1.06
C GLN A 295 -4.01 14.97 -2.52
N THR A 296 -4.78 15.58 -3.43
CA THR A 296 -4.51 15.49 -4.87
C THR A 296 -3.17 16.14 -5.22
N VAL A 297 -2.33 15.40 -5.92
CA VAL A 297 -1.10 15.93 -6.51
C VAL A 297 -1.43 16.50 -7.89
N TRP A 298 -1.38 17.83 -8.02
CA TRP A 298 -1.71 18.51 -9.28
C TRP A 298 -0.56 18.56 -10.29
N SER A 299 0.65 18.19 -9.86
CA SER A 299 1.81 18.08 -10.74
C SER A 299 1.79 16.77 -11.52
N PRO A 300 2.16 16.78 -12.81
CA PRO A 300 2.24 15.55 -13.62
C PRO A 300 3.38 14.62 -13.18
N MET A 301 4.29 15.11 -12.32
CA MET A 301 5.41 14.34 -11.76
C MET A 301 5.61 14.71 -10.30
N ILE A 302 6.30 13.86 -9.55
CA ILE A 302 6.68 14.15 -8.16
C ILE A 302 7.87 15.13 -8.18
N LEU A 303 7.59 16.36 -7.74
CA LEU A 303 8.61 17.42 -7.68
C LEU A 303 9.51 17.21 -6.47
N ASN A 304 10.83 17.35 -6.68
CA ASN A 304 11.86 17.17 -5.67
C ASN A 304 12.77 18.41 -5.55
N GLY A 305 12.18 19.54 -5.15
CA GLY A 305 12.93 20.75 -4.82
C GLY A 305 13.79 20.57 -3.57
N SER A 306 14.70 21.53 -3.30
CA SER A 306 15.64 21.47 -2.17
C SER A 306 15.00 21.72 -0.79
N GLY A 307 13.68 21.89 -0.70
CA GLY A 307 12.99 22.23 0.54
C GLY A 307 12.98 23.74 0.86
N PHE A 308 14.05 24.45 0.55
CA PHE A 308 14.15 25.92 0.69
C PHE A 308 14.29 26.64 -0.67
N GLY A 309 14.14 25.92 -1.78
CA GLY A 309 14.20 26.44 -3.14
C GLY A 309 12.85 26.89 -3.68
N VAL A 310 12.82 27.21 -4.99
CA VAL A 310 11.62 27.71 -5.70
C VAL A 310 10.62 26.58 -5.98
N PHE A 311 11.09 25.34 -6.15
CA PHE A 311 10.24 24.20 -6.49
C PHE A 311 9.76 23.48 -5.22
N ALA A 312 8.49 23.02 -5.25
CA ALA A 312 7.93 22.18 -4.21
C ALA A 312 8.71 20.85 -4.06
N ASN A 313 8.68 20.27 -2.87
CA ASN A 313 9.17 18.93 -2.63
C ASN A 313 8.03 18.07 -2.06
N HIS A 314 7.40 17.26 -2.91
CA HIS A 314 6.27 16.42 -2.51
C HIS A 314 6.71 15.33 -1.52
N SER A 315 7.91 14.76 -1.70
CA SER A 315 8.44 13.71 -0.83
C SER A 315 8.71 14.21 0.59
N LEU A 316 9.24 15.43 0.77
CA LEU A 316 9.41 16.02 2.10
C LEU A 316 8.09 16.37 2.78
N VAL A 317 7.11 16.85 2.02
CA VAL A 317 5.76 17.10 2.55
C VAL A 317 5.13 15.79 3.01
N MET A 318 5.18 14.74 2.19
CA MET A 318 4.72 13.41 2.56
C MET A 318 5.48 12.87 3.78
N ALA A 319 6.81 12.99 3.82
CA ALA A 319 7.64 12.60 4.95
C ALA A 319 7.21 13.28 6.25
N SER A 320 6.86 14.57 6.19
CA SER A 320 6.40 15.33 7.35
C SER A 320 5.07 14.79 7.92
N TYR A 321 4.10 14.48 7.07
CA TYR A 321 2.83 13.87 7.50
C TYR A 321 3.06 12.47 8.09
N ILE A 322 3.85 11.63 7.41
CA ILE A 322 4.18 10.27 7.88
C ILE A 322 4.95 10.32 9.21
N ALA A 323 5.89 11.26 9.39
CA ALA A 323 6.63 11.42 10.64
C ALA A 323 5.73 11.85 11.80
N ARG A 324 4.76 12.74 11.56
CA ARG A 324 3.78 13.12 12.60
C ARG A 324 2.84 11.96 12.93
N ALA A 325 2.37 11.20 11.93
CA ALA A 325 1.59 9.99 12.16
C ALA A 325 2.40 8.95 12.97
N HIS A 326 3.69 8.75 12.65
CA HIS A 326 4.61 7.90 13.41
C HIS A 326 4.72 8.32 14.88
N ALA A 327 4.97 9.60 15.15
CA ALA A 327 5.04 10.12 16.52
C ALA A 327 3.73 9.90 17.29
N ALA A 328 2.58 10.20 16.65
CA ALA A 328 1.27 10.00 17.27
C ALA A 328 0.95 8.50 17.52
N ILE A 329 1.44 7.56 16.68
CA ILE A 329 1.36 6.11 16.95
C ILE A 329 2.20 5.73 18.16
N SER A 330 3.41 6.28 18.29
CA SER A 330 4.27 6.03 19.46
C SER A 330 3.59 6.48 20.76
N ASP A 331 3.00 7.68 20.77
CA ASP A 331 2.23 8.20 21.91
C ASP A 331 0.99 7.31 22.20
N LEU A 332 0.26 6.90 21.18
CA LEU A 332 -0.89 6.02 21.29
C LEU A 332 -0.49 4.67 21.94
N ARG A 333 0.62 4.08 21.53
CA ARG A 333 1.14 2.84 22.10
C ARG A 333 1.54 3.01 23.58
N ALA A 334 2.11 4.14 23.93
CA ALA A 334 2.41 4.46 25.33
C ALA A 334 1.15 4.54 26.20
N LEU A 335 0.08 5.17 25.70
CA LEU A 335 -1.23 5.22 26.39
C LEU A 335 -1.83 3.82 26.56
N LEU A 336 -1.79 2.98 25.55
CA LEU A 336 -2.30 1.60 25.60
C LEU A 336 -1.50 0.70 26.58
N ALA A 337 -0.25 1.05 26.91
CA ALA A 337 0.57 0.33 27.86
C ALA A 337 0.28 0.72 29.32
N GLN A 338 -0.33 1.86 29.57
CA GLN A 338 -0.63 2.36 30.91
C GLN A 338 -1.85 1.66 31.50
N GLY A 339 -1.76 1.19 32.76
CA GLY A 339 -2.83 0.67 33.59
C GLY A 339 -3.19 -0.74 33.35
#